data_9428f89baf5c63a47f167a6c6cfe5f8c
#
_entry.id   9428f89baf5c63a47f167a6c6cfe5f8c
#
_cell.length_a   1.000
_cell.length_b   1.000
_cell.length_c   1.000
_cell.angle_alpha   90.00
_cell.angle_beta   90.00
_cell.angle_gamma   90.00
#
_symmetry.space_group_name_H-M   'P 1'
#
loop_
_entity.id
_entity.type
_entity.pdbx_description
1 polymer ?
#
loop_
_entity_poly.entity_id
_entity_poly.type
_entity_poly.pdbx_seq_one_letter_code
_entity_poly.pdbx_strand_id
1 'polypeptide(L)'
;MEWLKEKINAISEAIHERLERYNEYREKLRRHQGYIDSVVLDSDTEYNPEQVDVELCERLKKLMASLEDGKLAEHLKSMSLEDRKRYFEKVLLPKIADAMDVKPEFLGWFRDESTVGFYAEESKGIALNELFLTTDDEYVLNYIINTVIHECKHAMQWDAVSGRDTHGYSAQLIAQWKRNFDDYIQPRESDEGYVKQPVEWDASSFAESVYPTDKK
;
A
#
# COMPACT_ATOMS: atom_id res chain seq x y z
N MET A 1 -45.47 -14.60 -7.25
CA MET A 1 -44.86 -14.53 -5.90
C MET A 1 -43.59 -15.39 -5.78
N GLU A 2 -43.59 -16.58 -6.41
CA GLU A 2 -42.39 -17.49 -6.39
C GLU A 2 -41.14 -16.88 -7.05
N TRP A 3 -41.29 -16.30 -8.24
CA TRP A 3 -40.21 -15.60 -8.95
C TRP A 3 -39.58 -14.46 -8.13
N LEU A 4 -40.34 -13.75 -7.30
CA LEU A 4 -39.79 -12.69 -6.45
C LEU A 4 -38.97 -13.26 -5.29
N LYS A 5 -39.40 -14.41 -4.73
CA LYS A 5 -38.65 -15.14 -3.70
C LYS A 5 -37.33 -15.69 -4.26
N GLU A 6 -37.33 -16.25 -5.46
CA GLU A 6 -36.13 -16.76 -6.13
C GLU A 6 -35.11 -15.63 -6.36
N LYS A 7 -35.55 -14.45 -6.83
CA LYS A 7 -34.66 -13.29 -6.98
C LYS A 7 -34.13 -12.78 -5.66
N ILE A 8 -34.94 -12.72 -4.61
CA ILE A 8 -34.49 -12.31 -3.27
C ILE A 8 -33.45 -13.30 -2.73
N ASN A 9 -33.68 -14.59 -2.90
CA ASN A 9 -32.70 -15.62 -2.47
C ASN A 9 -31.40 -15.52 -3.26
N ALA A 10 -31.45 -15.37 -4.58
CA ALA A 10 -30.25 -15.21 -5.41
C ALA A 10 -29.44 -13.94 -5.04
N ILE A 11 -30.11 -12.84 -4.73
CA ILE A 11 -29.46 -11.61 -4.24
C ILE A 11 -28.84 -11.85 -2.86
N SER A 12 -29.56 -12.55 -1.97
CA SER A 12 -29.07 -12.88 -0.63
C SER A 12 -27.83 -13.79 -0.68
N GLU A 13 -27.84 -14.81 -1.54
CA GLU A 13 -26.69 -15.70 -1.77
C GLU A 13 -25.48 -14.93 -2.33
N ALA A 14 -25.68 -14.08 -3.33
CA ALA A 14 -24.62 -13.25 -3.91
C ALA A 14 -24.04 -12.26 -2.89
N ILE A 15 -24.85 -11.71 -1.99
CA ILE A 15 -24.40 -10.86 -0.89
C ILE A 15 -23.58 -11.69 0.11
N HIS A 16 -24.05 -12.89 0.45
CA HIS A 16 -23.38 -13.77 1.39
C HIS A 16 -22.01 -14.20 0.88
N GLU A 17 -21.92 -14.68 -0.36
CA GLU A 17 -20.65 -15.01 -1.02
C GLU A 17 -19.68 -13.83 -1.09
N ARG A 18 -20.20 -12.62 -1.31
CA ARG A 18 -19.39 -11.41 -1.34
C ARG A 18 -18.86 -11.05 0.04
N LEU A 19 -19.65 -11.24 1.09
CA LEU A 19 -19.24 -11.02 2.48
C LEU A 19 -18.22 -12.06 2.94
N GLU A 20 -18.39 -13.34 2.55
CA GLU A 20 -17.42 -14.39 2.85
C GLU A 20 -16.06 -14.10 2.20
N ARG A 21 -16.05 -13.81 0.89
CA ARG A 21 -14.81 -13.41 0.19
C ARG A 21 -14.14 -12.19 0.83
N TYR A 22 -14.93 -11.20 1.23
CA TYR A 22 -14.42 -10.01 1.91
C TYR A 22 -13.78 -10.36 3.27
N ASN A 23 -14.42 -11.22 4.06
CA ASN A 23 -13.88 -11.65 5.34
C ASN A 23 -12.60 -12.48 5.19
N GLU A 24 -12.55 -13.40 4.23
CA GLU A 24 -11.33 -14.16 3.89
C GLU A 24 -10.18 -13.23 3.49
N TYR A 25 -10.49 -12.22 2.71
CA TYR A 25 -9.54 -11.23 2.25
C TYR A 25 -8.99 -10.39 3.40
N ARG A 26 -9.88 -9.91 4.28
CA ARG A 26 -9.50 -9.17 5.49
C ARG A 26 -8.61 -10.00 6.41
N GLU A 27 -8.88 -11.29 6.54
CA GLU A 27 -8.04 -12.21 7.32
C GLU A 27 -6.67 -12.46 6.65
N LYS A 28 -6.59 -12.48 5.32
CA LYS A 28 -5.31 -12.53 4.61
C LYS A 28 -4.48 -11.28 4.88
N LEU A 29 -5.08 -10.09 4.78
CA LEU A 29 -4.40 -8.83 5.08
C LEU A 29 -3.88 -8.79 6.52
N ARG A 30 -4.71 -9.18 7.50
CA ARG A 30 -4.29 -9.23 8.90
C ARG A 30 -3.15 -10.22 9.13
N ARG A 31 -3.18 -11.38 8.45
CA ARG A 31 -2.09 -12.35 8.52
C ARG A 31 -0.81 -11.80 7.89
N HIS A 32 -0.93 -11.13 6.75
CA HIS A 32 0.21 -10.50 6.09
C HIS A 32 0.81 -9.39 6.96
N GLN A 33 -0.01 -8.51 7.52
CA GLN A 33 0.44 -7.48 8.45
C GLN A 33 1.02 -8.09 9.73
N GLY A 34 0.35 -9.06 10.34
CA GLY A 34 0.87 -9.77 11.51
C GLY A 34 2.19 -10.49 11.22
N TYR A 35 2.41 -10.94 10.00
CA TYR A 35 3.68 -11.49 9.57
C TYR A 35 4.75 -10.39 9.43
N ILE A 36 4.43 -9.25 8.79
CA ILE A 36 5.30 -8.07 8.76
C ILE A 36 5.67 -7.66 10.18
N ASP A 37 4.71 -7.51 11.08
CA ASP A 37 4.93 -7.16 12.47
C ASP A 37 5.81 -8.18 13.20
N SER A 38 5.60 -9.49 12.98
CA SER A 38 6.40 -10.54 13.59
C SER A 38 7.84 -10.55 13.09
N VAL A 39 8.04 -10.27 11.81
CA VAL A 39 9.37 -10.18 11.20
C VAL A 39 10.09 -8.91 11.66
N VAL A 40 9.36 -7.79 11.82
CA VAL A 40 9.89 -6.54 12.39
C VAL A 40 10.29 -6.73 13.86
N LEU A 41 9.50 -7.50 14.64
CA LEU A 41 9.77 -7.72 16.07
C LEU A 41 10.81 -8.82 16.34
N ASP A 42 10.97 -9.79 15.43
CA ASP A 42 11.80 -10.99 15.61
C ASP A 42 13.12 -10.92 14.84
N SER A 43 13.33 -9.88 14.03
CA SER A 43 14.59 -9.70 13.33
C SER A 43 15.59 -8.97 14.22
N ASP A 44 16.73 -9.64 14.48
CA ASP A 44 17.97 -8.95 14.93
C ASP A 44 18.44 -7.89 13.91
N THR A 45 17.72 -7.71 12.79
CA THR A 45 17.84 -6.63 11.82
C THR A 45 16.88 -5.52 12.19
N GLU A 46 17.29 -4.69 13.13
CA GLU A 46 16.68 -3.40 13.41
C GLU A 46 16.58 -2.61 12.09
N TYR A 47 15.35 -2.16 11.73
CA TYR A 47 15.20 -1.22 10.62
C TYR A 47 16.03 0.02 10.96
N ASN A 48 17.11 0.20 10.25
CA ASN A 48 18.02 1.33 10.43
C ASN A 48 17.88 2.24 9.21
N PRO A 49 16.88 3.15 9.21
CA PRO A 49 16.62 4.04 8.09
C PRO A 49 17.81 4.97 7.89
N GLU A 50 18.18 5.24 6.63
CA GLU A 50 19.12 6.31 6.34
C GLU A 50 18.53 7.67 6.74
N GLN A 51 19.40 8.67 6.93
CA GLN A 51 18.98 10.02 7.37
C GLN A 51 17.91 10.62 6.46
N VAL A 52 17.96 10.35 5.17
CA VAL A 52 16.96 10.80 4.19
C VAL A 52 15.56 10.23 4.50
N ASP A 53 15.47 8.97 4.92
CA ASP A 53 14.20 8.36 5.30
C ASP A 53 13.63 8.95 6.59
N VAL A 54 14.48 9.29 7.54
CA VAL A 54 14.07 9.95 8.79
C VAL A 54 13.42 11.31 8.48
N GLU A 55 14.07 12.12 7.65
CA GLU A 55 13.59 13.45 7.27
C GLU A 55 12.29 13.35 6.44
N LEU A 56 12.25 12.38 5.52
CA LEU A 56 11.09 12.13 4.68
C LEU A 56 9.89 11.64 5.49
N CYS A 57 10.11 10.72 6.43
CA CYS A 57 9.09 10.22 7.35
C CYS A 57 8.46 11.36 8.15
N GLU A 58 9.26 12.27 8.73
CA GLU A 58 8.75 13.42 9.45
C GLU A 58 7.95 14.39 8.56
N ARG A 59 8.37 14.60 7.33
CA ARG A 59 7.66 15.41 6.34
C ARG A 59 6.30 14.78 5.99
N LEU A 60 6.28 13.48 5.70
CA LEU A 60 5.07 12.76 5.37
C LEU A 60 4.10 12.65 6.55
N LYS A 61 4.57 12.42 7.77
CA LYS A 61 3.72 12.45 8.98
C LYS A 61 2.99 13.79 9.12
N LYS A 62 3.68 14.90 8.90
CA LYS A 62 3.06 16.23 8.93
C LYS A 62 2.03 16.39 7.82
N LEU A 63 2.34 15.92 6.60
CA LEU A 63 1.39 15.90 5.49
C LEU A 63 0.14 15.10 5.86
N MET A 64 0.31 13.83 6.28
CA MET A 64 -0.81 12.95 6.62
C MET A 64 -1.67 13.50 7.76
N ALA A 65 -1.06 14.12 8.77
CA ALA A 65 -1.79 14.79 9.85
C ALA A 65 -2.57 16.03 9.37
N SER A 66 -2.12 16.69 8.31
CA SER A 66 -2.81 17.85 7.72
C SER A 66 -3.96 17.47 6.78
N LEU A 67 -3.96 16.25 6.27
CA LEU A 67 -5.03 15.76 5.41
C LEU A 67 -6.27 15.46 6.27
N GLU A 68 -7.38 16.12 5.94
CA GLU A 68 -8.68 15.91 6.61
C GLU A 68 -8.57 15.95 8.16
N ASP A 69 -7.74 16.84 8.68
CA ASP A 69 -7.46 16.98 10.13
C ASP A 69 -6.98 15.67 10.79
N GLY A 70 -6.25 14.83 10.04
CA GLY A 70 -5.76 13.53 10.48
C GLY A 70 -6.82 12.41 10.49
N LYS A 71 -8.01 12.66 9.96
CA LYS A 71 -9.16 11.75 9.94
C LYS A 71 -9.45 11.21 8.54
N LEU A 72 -8.40 10.90 7.80
CA LEU A 72 -8.50 10.53 6.38
C LEU A 72 -9.41 9.32 6.14
N ALA A 73 -9.32 8.26 6.95
CA ALA A 73 -10.19 7.09 6.81
C ALA A 73 -11.67 7.44 7.10
N GLU A 74 -11.96 8.27 8.10
CA GLU A 74 -13.33 8.74 8.37
C GLU A 74 -13.88 9.57 7.22
N HIS A 75 -13.04 10.43 6.64
CA HIS A 75 -13.41 11.22 5.47
C HIS A 75 -13.75 10.34 4.28
N LEU A 76 -12.92 9.33 3.99
CA LEU A 76 -13.20 8.36 2.92
C LEU A 76 -14.52 7.60 3.14
N LYS A 77 -14.86 7.23 4.39
CA LYS A 77 -16.15 6.59 4.71
C LYS A 77 -17.37 7.45 4.30
N SER A 78 -17.24 8.77 4.34
CA SER A 78 -18.33 9.68 3.95
C SER A 78 -18.52 9.83 2.44
N MET A 79 -17.59 9.30 1.63
CA MET A 79 -17.58 9.44 0.18
C MET A 79 -18.22 8.24 -0.54
N SER A 80 -18.75 8.49 -1.74
CA SER A 80 -19.05 7.42 -2.69
C SER A 80 -17.75 6.74 -3.17
N LEU A 81 -17.85 5.50 -3.72
CA LEU A 81 -16.69 4.80 -4.28
C LEU A 81 -15.97 5.64 -5.35
N GLU A 82 -16.72 6.29 -6.25
CA GLU A 82 -16.15 7.10 -7.32
C GLU A 82 -15.45 8.37 -6.78
N ASP A 83 -15.97 8.94 -5.68
CA ASP A 83 -15.32 10.08 -5.05
C ASP A 83 -14.06 9.66 -4.28
N ARG A 84 -14.06 8.47 -3.62
CA ARG A 84 -12.86 7.88 -3.01
C ARG A 84 -11.77 7.68 -4.07
N LYS A 85 -12.10 7.07 -5.21
CA LYS A 85 -11.17 6.87 -6.33
C LYS A 85 -10.59 8.18 -6.81
N ARG A 86 -11.46 9.17 -7.04
CA ARG A 86 -11.02 10.52 -7.47
C ARG A 86 -10.12 11.19 -6.42
N TYR A 87 -10.40 10.99 -5.14
CA TYR A 87 -9.57 11.53 -4.05
C TYR A 87 -8.15 10.92 -4.07
N PHE A 88 -8.05 9.60 -4.25
CA PHE A 88 -6.73 8.95 -4.41
C PHE A 88 -5.98 9.46 -5.62
N GLU A 89 -6.62 9.54 -6.79
CA GLU A 89 -5.98 9.98 -8.03
C GLU A 89 -5.55 11.44 -8.03
N LYS A 90 -6.39 12.33 -7.48
CA LYS A 90 -6.22 13.78 -7.65
C LYS A 90 -5.68 14.49 -6.41
N VAL A 91 -5.73 13.85 -5.25
CA VAL A 91 -5.32 14.47 -4.00
C VAL A 91 -4.24 13.65 -3.29
N LEU A 92 -4.54 12.40 -2.92
CA LEU A 92 -3.68 11.64 -2.03
C LEU A 92 -2.35 11.25 -2.71
N LEU A 93 -2.40 10.54 -3.85
CA LEU A 93 -1.20 10.13 -4.59
C LEU A 93 -0.35 11.34 -5.02
N PRO A 94 -0.89 12.40 -5.64
CA PRO A 94 -0.08 13.56 -6.00
C PRO A 94 0.61 14.24 -4.81
N LYS A 95 -0.07 14.36 -3.67
CA LYS A 95 0.52 14.99 -2.47
C LYS A 95 1.63 14.15 -1.84
N ILE A 96 1.43 12.83 -1.77
CA ILE A 96 2.45 11.90 -1.26
C ILE A 96 3.65 11.89 -2.22
N ALA A 97 3.42 11.76 -3.52
CA ALA A 97 4.46 11.74 -4.54
C ALA A 97 5.30 13.03 -4.55
N ASP A 98 4.64 14.20 -4.45
CA ASP A 98 5.33 15.49 -4.34
C ASP A 98 6.17 15.59 -3.07
N ALA A 99 5.63 15.14 -1.93
CA ALA A 99 6.37 15.12 -0.68
C ALA A 99 7.57 14.15 -0.70
N MET A 100 7.53 13.10 -1.52
CA MET A 100 8.60 12.12 -1.71
C MET A 100 9.56 12.46 -2.87
N ASP A 101 9.29 13.57 -3.58
CA ASP A 101 10.03 13.98 -4.77
C ASP A 101 10.09 12.89 -5.85
N VAL A 102 8.96 12.21 -6.06
CA VAL A 102 8.76 11.24 -7.14
C VAL A 102 7.59 11.65 -8.03
N LYS A 103 7.54 11.13 -9.24
CA LYS A 103 6.49 11.48 -10.22
C LYS A 103 5.93 10.22 -10.88
N PRO A 104 5.32 9.31 -10.12
CA PRO A 104 4.68 8.15 -10.72
C PRO A 104 3.44 8.58 -11.50
N GLU A 105 3.20 7.96 -12.65
CA GLU A 105 1.92 8.08 -13.33
C GLU A 105 0.86 7.25 -12.59
N PHE A 106 -0.39 7.70 -12.58
CA PHE A 106 -1.49 6.86 -12.12
C PHE A 106 -1.96 5.98 -13.27
N LEU A 107 -1.74 4.68 -13.18
CA LEU A 107 -2.05 3.70 -14.24
C LEU A 107 -3.52 3.29 -14.26
N GLY A 108 -4.23 3.44 -13.15
CA GLY A 108 -5.64 3.09 -13.05
C GLY A 108 -5.99 2.19 -11.89
N TRP A 109 -7.24 1.75 -11.90
CA TRP A 109 -7.83 0.87 -10.92
C TRP A 109 -7.96 -0.54 -11.49
N PHE A 110 -7.63 -1.54 -10.67
CA PHE A 110 -7.85 -2.93 -11.01
C PHE A 110 -8.65 -3.65 -9.93
N ARG A 111 -9.04 -4.91 -10.19
CA ARG A 111 -9.69 -5.78 -9.21
C ARG A 111 -8.93 -7.10 -9.16
N ASP A 112 -8.39 -7.39 -8.01
CA ASP A 112 -7.67 -8.63 -7.73
C ASP A 112 -7.86 -9.03 -6.27
N GLU A 113 -7.86 -10.33 -5.97
CA GLU A 113 -8.07 -10.85 -4.62
C GLU A 113 -6.78 -10.92 -3.78
N SER A 114 -5.64 -10.63 -4.36
CA SER A 114 -4.33 -10.84 -3.73
C SER A 114 -3.45 -9.60 -3.62
N THR A 115 -3.68 -8.59 -4.47
CA THR A 115 -2.80 -7.43 -4.61
C THR A 115 -3.56 -6.15 -4.27
N VAL A 116 -2.99 -5.30 -3.43
CA VAL A 116 -3.60 -4.00 -3.03
C VAL A 116 -3.23 -2.88 -3.98
N GLY A 117 -1.99 -2.86 -4.40
CA GLY A 117 -1.41 -1.93 -5.35
C GLY A 117 -0.09 -2.46 -5.87
N PHE A 118 0.46 -1.82 -6.87
CA PHE A 118 1.82 -2.09 -7.35
C PHE A 118 2.39 -0.88 -8.09
N TYR A 119 3.69 -0.73 -8.00
CA TYR A 119 4.46 0.16 -8.86
C TYR A 119 4.98 -0.64 -10.06
N ALA A 120 4.72 -0.15 -11.25
CA ALA A 120 5.21 -0.74 -12.51
C ALA A 120 6.40 0.08 -13.04
N GLU A 121 7.61 -0.51 -13.00
CA GLU A 121 8.83 0.16 -13.44
C GLU A 121 8.78 0.60 -14.90
N GLU A 122 8.32 -0.28 -15.79
CA GLU A 122 8.30 -0.02 -17.23
C GLU A 122 7.49 1.22 -17.61
N SER A 123 6.36 1.43 -16.93
CA SER A 123 5.47 2.59 -17.12
C SER A 123 5.72 3.70 -16.10
N LYS A 124 6.57 3.47 -15.11
CA LYS A 124 6.83 4.38 -13.97
C LYS A 124 5.56 4.83 -13.28
N GLY A 125 4.66 3.90 -13.06
CA GLY A 125 3.32 4.23 -12.58
C GLY A 125 2.80 3.31 -11.50
N ILE A 126 1.76 3.80 -10.80
CA ILE A 126 1.10 3.10 -9.70
C ILE A 126 -0.31 2.72 -10.13
N ALA A 127 -0.67 1.45 -9.92
CA ALA A 127 -2.04 0.97 -10.00
C ALA A 127 -2.53 0.56 -8.61
N LEU A 128 -3.82 0.79 -8.34
CA LEU A 128 -4.44 0.48 -7.04
C LEU A 128 -5.68 -0.40 -7.22
N ASN A 129 -5.93 -1.22 -6.23
CA ASN A 129 -7.07 -2.14 -6.25
C ASN A 129 -8.33 -1.47 -5.66
N GLU A 130 -9.34 -1.25 -6.50
CA GLU A 130 -10.57 -0.58 -6.08
C GLU A 130 -11.42 -1.39 -5.09
N LEU A 131 -11.19 -2.73 -4.95
CA LEU A 131 -11.90 -3.54 -3.97
C LEU A 131 -11.69 -3.03 -2.54
N PHE A 132 -10.52 -2.49 -2.23
CA PHE A 132 -10.18 -1.93 -0.90
C PHE A 132 -10.94 -0.64 -0.59
N LEU A 133 -11.46 0.03 -1.61
CA LEU A 133 -12.28 1.23 -1.44
C LEU A 133 -13.78 0.94 -1.35
N THR A 134 -14.21 -0.31 -1.53
CA THR A 134 -15.65 -0.69 -1.47
C THR A 134 -16.16 -0.90 -0.06
N THR A 135 -15.32 -0.74 0.95
CA THR A 135 -15.62 -0.99 2.37
C THR A 135 -15.59 0.30 3.19
N ASP A 136 -16.27 0.26 4.35
CA ASP A 136 -16.14 1.27 5.39
C ASP A 136 -15.29 0.77 6.59
N ASP A 137 -14.60 -0.37 6.42
CA ASP A 137 -13.65 -0.87 7.42
C ASP A 137 -12.42 0.02 7.46
N GLU A 138 -12.19 0.64 8.61
CA GLU A 138 -11.12 1.62 8.79
C GLU A 138 -9.73 1.01 8.62
N TYR A 139 -9.53 -0.22 9.08
CA TYR A 139 -8.28 -0.94 8.90
C TYR A 139 -7.96 -1.11 7.41
N VAL A 140 -8.93 -1.55 6.61
CA VAL A 140 -8.76 -1.74 5.16
C VAL A 140 -8.52 -0.40 4.44
N LEU A 141 -9.22 0.66 4.85
CA LEU A 141 -8.97 2.00 4.30
C LEU A 141 -7.59 2.54 4.69
N ASN A 142 -7.14 2.32 5.92
CA ASN A 142 -5.79 2.67 6.33
C ASN A 142 -4.73 1.88 5.55
N TYR A 143 -5.01 0.60 5.28
CA TYR A 143 -4.10 -0.26 4.53
C TYR A 143 -3.88 0.22 3.09
N ILE A 144 -4.94 0.58 2.34
CA ILE A 144 -4.76 1.13 0.98
C ILE A 144 -4.09 2.51 0.99
N ILE A 145 -4.32 3.34 2.03
CA ILE A 145 -3.59 4.61 2.19
C ILE A 145 -2.10 4.34 2.39
N ASN A 146 -1.75 3.42 3.28
CA ASN A 146 -0.38 2.99 3.53
C ASN A 146 0.28 2.45 2.25
N THR A 147 -0.46 1.66 1.46
CA THR A 147 0.00 1.13 0.16
C THR A 147 0.43 2.24 -0.79
N VAL A 148 -0.25 3.40 -0.85
CA VAL A 148 0.21 4.52 -1.71
C VAL A 148 1.60 4.99 -1.32
N ILE A 149 1.91 5.07 -0.02
CA ILE A 149 3.24 5.45 0.48
C ILE A 149 4.26 4.38 0.11
N HIS A 150 3.92 3.10 0.29
CA HIS A 150 4.74 1.95 -0.06
C HIS A 150 5.12 1.96 -1.56
N GLU A 151 4.15 2.15 -2.45
CA GLU A 151 4.40 2.18 -3.89
C GLU A 151 5.21 3.42 -4.32
N CYS A 152 5.02 4.55 -3.66
CA CYS A 152 5.88 5.72 -3.88
C CYS A 152 7.33 5.46 -3.41
N LYS A 153 7.53 4.65 -2.36
CA LYS A 153 8.87 4.25 -1.93
C LYS A 153 9.55 3.36 -2.98
N HIS A 154 8.81 2.44 -3.62
CA HIS A 154 9.32 1.69 -4.77
C HIS A 154 9.73 2.60 -5.94
N ALA A 155 8.98 3.67 -6.22
CA ALA A 155 9.37 4.65 -7.22
C ALA A 155 10.72 5.30 -6.89
N MET A 156 10.98 5.66 -5.62
CA MET A 156 12.30 6.17 -5.18
C MET A 156 13.41 5.13 -5.33
N GLN A 157 13.17 3.90 -4.92
CA GLN A 157 14.14 2.80 -5.05
C GLN A 157 14.53 2.58 -6.52
N TRP A 158 13.54 2.56 -7.41
CA TRP A 158 13.76 2.43 -8.86
C TRP A 158 14.46 3.63 -9.48
N ASP A 159 14.17 4.85 -9.03
CA ASP A 159 14.91 6.04 -9.46
C ASP A 159 16.39 5.92 -9.06
N ALA A 160 16.66 5.48 -7.84
CA ALA A 160 18.01 5.32 -7.34
C ALA A 160 18.80 4.22 -8.08
N VAL A 161 18.23 3.02 -8.26
CA VAL A 161 18.93 1.91 -8.93
C VAL A 161 19.12 2.13 -10.42
N SER A 162 18.23 2.90 -11.07
CA SER A 162 18.36 3.27 -12.47
C SER A 162 19.29 4.47 -12.72
N GLY A 163 19.79 5.11 -11.65
CA GLY A 163 20.64 6.29 -11.73
C GLY A 163 19.93 7.57 -12.15
N ARG A 164 18.59 7.61 -12.11
CA ARG A 164 17.82 8.83 -12.40
C ARG A 164 17.96 9.86 -11.29
N ASP A 165 17.77 9.43 -10.04
CA ASP A 165 17.99 10.23 -8.83
C ASP A 165 18.36 9.30 -7.69
N THR A 166 19.38 9.62 -6.94
CA THR A 166 19.76 8.84 -5.75
C THR A 166 18.90 9.17 -4.54
N HIS A 167 18.12 10.23 -4.59
CA HIS A 167 17.34 10.77 -3.48
C HIS A 167 18.17 10.97 -2.18
N GLY A 168 19.48 10.98 -2.30
CA GLY A 168 20.39 11.08 -1.16
C GLY A 168 20.76 9.76 -0.47
N TYR A 169 20.29 8.62 -1.00
CA TYR A 169 20.66 7.30 -0.49
C TYR A 169 22.12 6.94 -0.74
N SER A 170 22.68 6.15 0.17
CA SER A 170 24.06 5.68 0.05
C SER A 170 24.23 4.72 -1.14
N ALA A 171 25.40 4.74 -1.75
CA ALA A 171 25.73 3.81 -2.82
C ALA A 171 25.64 2.33 -2.37
N GLN A 172 25.86 2.05 -1.08
CA GLN A 172 25.75 0.71 -0.51
C GLN A 172 24.29 0.23 -0.51
N LEU A 173 23.36 1.05 -0.06
CA LEU A 173 21.94 0.73 -0.03
C LEU A 173 21.37 0.57 -1.46
N ILE A 174 21.71 1.50 -2.36
CA ILE A 174 21.33 1.42 -3.79
C ILE A 174 21.85 0.12 -4.42
N ALA A 175 23.10 -0.28 -4.14
CA ALA A 175 23.65 -1.53 -4.64
C ALA A 175 22.93 -2.77 -4.05
N GLN A 176 22.43 -2.69 -2.81
CA GLN A 176 21.63 -3.75 -2.19
C GLN A 176 20.28 -3.88 -2.88
N TRP A 177 19.55 -2.76 -3.08
CA TRP A 177 18.28 -2.75 -3.81
C TRP A 177 18.43 -3.29 -5.22
N LYS A 178 19.48 -2.85 -5.94
CA LYS A 178 19.73 -3.33 -7.30
C LYS A 178 19.88 -4.85 -7.36
N ARG A 179 20.70 -5.44 -6.47
CA ARG A 179 20.86 -6.91 -6.40
C ARG A 179 19.55 -7.60 -6.10
N ASN A 180 18.70 -7.02 -5.23
CA ASN A 180 17.43 -7.60 -4.89
C ASN A 180 16.43 -7.50 -6.06
N PHE A 181 16.39 -6.39 -6.80
CA PHE A 181 15.54 -6.30 -8.00
C PHE A 181 15.99 -7.27 -9.11
N ASP A 182 17.30 -7.54 -9.23
CA ASP A 182 17.83 -8.54 -10.17
C ASP A 182 17.42 -9.98 -9.78
N ASP A 183 17.14 -10.24 -8.49
CA ASP A 183 16.72 -11.55 -7.94
C ASP A 183 15.46 -11.39 -7.06
N TYR A 184 14.42 -10.81 -7.63
CA TYR A 184 13.20 -10.43 -6.91
C TYR A 184 12.28 -11.63 -6.70
N ILE A 185 11.93 -11.89 -5.43
CA ILE A 185 11.04 -12.97 -5.03
C ILE A 185 9.58 -12.50 -5.15
N GLN A 186 8.80 -13.19 -5.98
CA GLN A 186 7.38 -12.90 -6.13
C GLN A 186 6.57 -13.45 -4.94
N PRO A 187 5.44 -12.81 -4.54
CA PRO A 187 4.59 -13.30 -3.45
C PRO A 187 4.15 -14.76 -3.64
N ARG A 188 3.85 -15.15 -4.89
CA ARG A 188 3.45 -16.54 -5.25
C ARG A 188 4.54 -17.60 -5.06
N GLU A 189 5.80 -17.19 -4.97
CA GLU A 189 6.95 -18.07 -4.79
C GLU A 189 7.22 -18.35 -3.33
N SER A 190 7.14 -17.31 -2.50
CA SER A 190 7.31 -17.37 -1.05
C SER A 190 6.81 -16.10 -0.39
N ASP A 191 5.72 -16.18 0.38
CA ASP A 191 5.23 -15.04 1.17
C ASP A 191 6.32 -14.52 2.12
N GLU A 192 7.03 -15.42 2.79
CA GLU A 192 8.12 -15.07 3.70
C GLU A 192 9.31 -14.42 2.98
N GLY A 193 9.75 -15.01 1.87
CA GLY A 193 10.84 -14.48 1.06
C GLY A 193 10.49 -13.11 0.50
N TYR A 194 9.24 -12.94 0.04
CA TYR A 194 8.74 -11.67 -0.47
C TYR A 194 8.83 -10.56 0.57
N VAL A 195 8.27 -10.77 1.76
CA VAL A 195 8.24 -9.74 2.82
C VAL A 195 9.64 -9.43 3.36
N LYS A 196 10.53 -10.43 3.44
CA LYS A 196 11.88 -10.27 4.00
C LYS A 196 12.91 -9.71 3.02
N GLN A 197 12.59 -9.64 1.72
CA GLN A 197 13.55 -9.12 0.77
C GLN A 197 13.78 -7.61 0.97
N PRO A 198 15.01 -7.11 0.76
CA PRO A 198 15.42 -5.76 1.15
C PRO A 198 14.53 -4.64 0.65
N VAL A 199 14.05 -4.70 -0.60
CA VAL A 199 13.23 -3.63 -1.18
C VAL A 199 11.83 -3.59 -0.58
N GLU A 200 11.19 -4.75 -0.34
CA GLU A 200 9.86 -4.85 0.26
C GLU A 200 9.89 -4.50 1.74
N TRP A 201 10.90 -5.02 2.44
CA TRP A 201 11.12 -4.71 3.84
C TRP A 201 11.30 -3.20 4.08
N ASP A 202 12.14 -2.55 3.28
CA ASP A 202 12.37 -1.12 3.36
C ASP A 202 11.10 -0.33 3.05
N ALA A 203 10.37 -0.66 1.96
CA ALA A 203 9.15 0.03 1.58
C ALA A 203 8.04 -0.13 2.63
N SER A 204 7.84 -1.36 3.15
CA SER A 204 6.85 -1.66 4.18
C SER A 204 7.17 -0.99 5.50
N SER A 205 8.43 -1.07 5.97
CA SER A 205 8.86 -0.45 7.22
C SER A 205 8.76 1.07 7.16
N PHE A 206 9.10 1.65 6.02
CA PHE A 206 8.94 3.08 5.78
C PHE A 206 7.47 3.50 5.82
N ALA A 207 6.61 2.85 5.05
CA ALA A 207 5.19 3.18 4.97
C ALA A 207 4.51 3.05 6.34
N GLU A 208 4.80 1.99 7.09
CA GLU A 208 4.26 1.75 8.43
C GLU A 208 4.75 2.80 9.44
N SER A 209 6.01 3.26 9.32
CA SER A 209 6.52 4.32 10.19
C SER A 209 5.88 5.68 9.90
N VAL A 210 5.39 5.94 8.68
CA VAL A 210 4.68 7.18 8.28
C VAL A 210 3.21 7.12 8.66
N TYR A 211 2.52 6.05 8.29
CA TYR A 211 1.08 5.90 8.43
C TYR A 211 0.75 4.47 8.87
N PRO A 212 0.76 4.20 10.19
CA PRO A 212 0.45 2.90 10.73
C PRO A 212 -0.94 2.42 10.33
N THR A 213 -1.03 1.15 9.91
CA THR A 213 -2.31 0.54 9.52
C THR A 213 -3.20 0.25 10.73
N ASP A 214 -2.60 -0.10 11.87
CA ASP A 214 -3.26 -0.27 13.17
C ASP A 214 -3.09 1.01 14.00
N LYS A 215 -4.02 1.96 13.84
CA LYS A 215 -4.13 3.08 14.79
C LYS A 215 -4.84 2.57 16.04
N LYS A 216 -4.06 2.36 17.10
CA LYS A 216 -4.59 2.10 18.46
C LYS A 216 -5.14 3.36 19.08
#